data_9e238f475d6b00cfc3c7e57016958c98
#
_entry.id   9e238f475d6b00cfc3c7e57016958c98
#
_cell.length_a   1.000
_cell.length_b   1.000
_cell.length_c   1.000
_cell.angle_alpha   90.00
_cell.angle_beta   90.00
_cell.angle_gamma   90.00
#
_symmetry.space_group_name_H-M   'P 1'
#
loop_
_entity.id
_entity.type
_entity.pdbx_description
1 polymer ?
#
loop_
_entity_poly.entity_id
_entity_poly.type
_entity_poly.pdbx_seq_one_letter_code
_entity_poly.pdbx_strand_id
1 'polypeptide(L)'
;MTDGFLRVAAAVPRVQLADISANTQEIEKLMVAAEGKDVEILCFPELCITGYTCQDLFAQQLLLEEAEHALLKILELSRNLHITTLVGLPFYHRGMLLNCAAVVQNGKLHGLVPKTYIPNYKEFYERRWFTSST
;
A
#
# COMPACT_ATOMS: atom_id res chain seq x y z
N MET A 1 -13.27 -14.14 -13.67
CA MET A 1 -12.90 -13.71 -15.03
C MET A 1 -13.72 -14.52 -16.03
N THR A 2 -14.38 -13.87 -16.96
CA THR A 2 -15.17 -14.51 -17.99
C THR A 2 -14.70 -14.03 -19.35
N ASP A 3 -14.74 -14.92 -20.34
CA ASP A 3 -14.49 -14.60 -21.75
C ASP A 3 -13.10 -13.97 -22.04
N GLY A 4 -12.12 -14.25 -21.23
CA GLY A 4 -10.75 -13.74 -21.41
C GLY A 4 -10.56 -12.27 -21.04
N PHE A 5 -11.53 -11.63 -20.39
CA PHE A 5 -11.43 -10.25 -19.92
C PHE A 5 -11.15 -10.19 -18.41
N LEU A 6 -10.38 -9.19 -18.00
CA LEU A 6 -10.03 -8.92 -16.62
C LEU A 6 -10.46 -7.50 -16.28
N ARG A 7 -11.29 -7.34 -15.25
CA ARG A 7 -11.69 -6.00 -14.79
C ARG A 7 -10.69 -5.51 -13.75
N VAL A 8 -10.04 -4.42 -14.06
CA VAL A 8 -9.05 -3.79 -13.19
C VAL A 8 -9.49 -2.37 -12.83
N ALA A 9 -9.06 -1.88 -11.68
CA ALA A 9 -9.36 -0.52 -11.25
C ALA A 9 -8.17 0.10 -10.52
N ALA A 10 -8.06 1.41 -10.63
CA ALA A 10 -7.18 2.22 -9.79
C ALA A 10 -8.06 3.00 -8.83
N ALA A 11 -7.76 2.94 -7.55
CA ALA A 11 -8.47 3.67 -6.52
C ALA A 11 -7.61 4.84 -6.03
N VAL A 12 -8.25 5.99 -5.81
CA VAL A 12 -7.57 7.18 -5.29
C VAL A 12 -8.25 7.56 -3.97
N PRO A 13 -7.75 7.09 -2.83
CA PRO A 13 -8.34 7.40 -1.54
C PRO A 13 -8.01 8.83 -1.11
N ARG A 14 -8.81 9.36 -0.18
CA ARG A 14 -8.47 10.60 0.50
C ARG A 14 -7.41 10.28 1.56
N VAL A 15 -6.16 10.43 1.19
CA VAL A 15 -5.05 10.15 2.10
C VAL A 15 -4.84 11.34 3.04
N GLN A 16 -4.76 11.05 4.34
CA GLN A 16 -4.38 12.01 5.37
C GLN A 16 -2.97 11.69 5.83
N LEU A 17 -2.11 12.70 5.81
CA LEU A 17 -0.69 12.51 6.11
C LEU A 17 -0.48 11.92 7.50
N ALA A 18 0.21 10.78 7.57
CA ALA A 18 0.52 10.03 8.79
C ALA A 18 -0.68 9.61 9.63
N ASP A 19 -1.90 9.77 9.14
CA ASP A 19 -3.11 9.27 9.81
C ASP A 19 -3.45 7.88 9.26
N ILE A 20 -2.73 6.89 9.74
CA ILE A 20 -2.81 5.52 9.23
C ILE A 20 -4.18 4.91 9.46
N SER A 21 -4.82 5.19 10.60
CA SER A 21 -6.16 4.68 10.90
C SER A 21 -7.18 5.18 9.88
N ALA A 22 -7.20 6.48 9.60
CA ALA A 22 -8.11 7.08 8.61
C ALA A 22 -7.82 6.54 7.21
N ASN A 23 -6.54 6.44 6.84
CA ASN A 23 -6.14 5.94 5.52
C ASN A 23 -6.54 4.48 5.34
N THR A 24 -6.37 3.67 6.38
CA THR A 24 -6.75 2.25 6.36
C THR A 24 -8.26 2.08 6.17
N GLN A 25 -9.07 2.85 6.88
CA GLN A 25 -10.53 2.82 6.74
C GLN A 25 -10.95 3.18 5.32
N GLU A 26 -10.33 4.18 4.73
CA GLU A 26 -10.63 4.59 3.36
C GLU A 26 -10.26 3.51 2.35
N ILE A 27 -9.10 2.88 2.53
CA ILE A 27 -8.66 1.74 1.71
C ILE A 27 -9.67 0.59 1.81
N GLU A 28 -10.08 0.24 3.02
CA GLU A 28 -11.04 -0.84 3.27
C GLU A 28 -12.38 -0.58 2.58
N LYS A 29 -12.89 0.65 2.66
CA LYS A 29 -14.13 1.04 1.98
C LYS A 29 -14.03 0.85 0.46
N LEU A 30 -12.92 1.28 -0.11
CA LEU A 30 -12.71 1.18 -1.55
C LEU A 30 -12.52 -0.27 -2.01
N MET A 31 -11.90 -1.12 -1.18
CA MET A 31 -11.79 -2.55 -1.45
C MET A 31 -13.18 -3.21 -1.52
N VAL A 32 -14.03 -2.92 -0.56
CA VAL A 32 -15.40 -3.46 -0.52
C VAL A 32 -16.22 -2.96 -1.72
N ALA A 33 -16.11 -1.67 -2.05
CA ALA A 33 -16.78 -1.09 -3.19
C ALA A 33 -16.33 -1.73 -4.51
N ALA A 34 -15.05 -1.97 -4.67
CA ALA A 34 -14.49 -2.60 -5.85
C ALA A 34 -14.95 -4.05 -6.00
N GLU A 35 -14.99 -4.80 -4.88
CA GLU A 35 -15.51 -6.17 -4.86
C GLU A 35 -16.96 -6.21 -5.36
N GLY A 36 -17.79 -5.25 -4.93
CA GLY A 36 -19.17 -5.13 -5.36
C GLY A 36 -19.34 -4.79 -6.83
N LYS A 37 -18.30 -4.32 -7.50
CA LYS A 37 -18.28 -4.00 -8.92
C LYS A 37 -17.56 -5.05 -9.76
N ASP A 38 -17.29 -6.21 -9.19
CA ASP A 38 -16.59 -7.32 -9.84
C ASP A 38 -15.19 -6.96 -10.34
N VAL A 39 -14.51 -6.06 -9.66
CA VAL A 39 -13.10 -5.76 -9.92
C VAL A 39 -12.24 -6.93 -9.46
N GLU A 40 -11.30 -7.34 -10.28
CA GLU A 40 -10.42 -8.47 -9.96
C GLU A 40 -9.05 -8.02 -9.46
N ILE A 41 -8.55 -6.88 -9.96
CA ILE A 41 -7.31 -6.28 -9.47
C ILE A 41 -7.57 -4.81 -9.16
N LEU A 42 -7.28 -4.41 -7.93
CA LEU A 42 -7.40 -3.03 -7.44
C LEU A 42 -6.02 -2.50 -7.06
N CYS A 43 -5.62 -1.40 -7.68
CA CYS A 43 -4.34 -0.76 -7.40
C CYS A 43 -4.54 0.57 -6.68
N PHE A 44 -3.88 0.72 -5.52
CA PHE A 44 -3.84 1.96 -4.75
C PHE A 44 -2.56 2.74 -5.05
N PRO A 45 -2.52 4.06 -4.72
CA PRO A 45 -1.33 4.86 -4.93
C PRO A 45 -0.16 4.45 -4.05
N GLU A 46 1.03 4.85 -4.47
CA GLU A 46 2.27 4.70 -3.72
C GLU A 46 2.12 5.27 -2.31
N LEU A 47 2.59 4.52 -1.29
CA LEU A 47 2.59 4.93 0.12
C LEU A 47 1.20 5.37 0.64
N CYS A 48 0.13 4.79 0.13
CA CYS A 48 -1.23 5.22 0.48
C CYS A 48 -1.62 4.94 1.95
N ILE A 49 -0.92 4.03 2.63
CA ILE A 49 -1.18 3.76 4.05
C ILE A 49 -0.72 4.94 4.92
N THR A 50 0.42 5.53 4.61
CA THR A 50 1.00 6.63 5.40
C THR A 50 0.79 8.00 4.79
N GLY A 51 0.69 8.08 3.47
CA GLY A 51 0.87 9.30 2.69
C GLY A 51 2.30 9.39 2.17
N TYR A 52 2.44 9.99 0.99
CA TYR A 52 3.74 10.10 0.31
C TYR A 52 4.69 11.10 0.97
N THR A 53 4.17 12.21 1.49
CA THR A 53 4.97 13.34 1.97
C THR A 53 5.21 13.32 3.48
N CYS A 54 5.33 12.14 4.09
CA CYS A 54 5.64 12.02 5.53
C CYS A 54 7.03 12.52 5.89
N GLN A 55 7.95 12.60 4.93
CA GLN A 55 9.31 13.12 5.12
C GLN A 55 10.03 12.41 6.28
N ASP A 56 10.54 13.14 7.25
CA ASP A 56 11.31 12.56 8.37
C ASP A 56 10.48 11.64 9.28
N LEU A 57 9.13 11.68 9.18
CA LEU A 57 8.28 10.76 9.93
C LEU A 57 8.50 9.30 9.52
N PHE A 58 8.96 9.04 8.31
CA PHE A 58 9.32 7.69 7.87
C PHE A 58 10.40 7.03 8.73
N ALA A 59 11.22 7.82 9.43
CA ALA A 59 12.24 7.30 10.32
C ALA A 59 11.69 6.92 11.70
N GLN A 60 10.43 7.26 12.01
CA GLN A 60 9.83 6.95 13.30
C GLN A 60 9.31 5.52 13.33
N GLN A 61 9.78 4.77 14.32
CA GLN A 61 9.39 3.37 14.49
C GLN A 61 7.88 3.20 14.68
N LEU A 62 7.23 4.12 15.39
CA LEU A 62 5.79 4.06 15.61
C LEU A 62 5.02 4.10 14.28
N LEU A 63 5.42 4.98 13.35
CA LEU A 63 4.77 5.07 12.04
C LEU A 63 4.90 3.73 11.28
N LEU A 64 6.09 3.14 11.33
CA LEU A 64 6.36 1.88 10.63
C LEU A 64 5.57 0.72 11.23
N GLU A 65 5.47 0.65 12.55
CA GLU A 65 4.69 -0.36 13.25
C GLU A 65 3.19 -0.22 12.95
N GLU A 66 2.68 0.99 12.96
CA GLU A 66 1.28 1.25 12.62
C GLU A 66 0.98 0.89 11.17
N ALA A 67 1.92 1.12 10.25
CA ALA A 67 1.76 0.72 8.86
C ALA A 67 1.69 -0.81 8.72
N GLU A 68 2.50 -1.54 9.45
CA GLU A 68 2.44 -3.01 9.48
C GLU A 68 1.11 -3.52 10.05
N HIS A 69 0.63 -2.93 11.14
CA HIS A 69 -0.66 -3.27 11.72
C HIS A 69 -1.80 -2.99 10.75
N ALA A 70 -1.72 -1.88 9.99
CA ALA A 70 -2.69 -1.56 8.96
C ALA A 70 -2.71 -2.62 7.86
N LEU A 71 -1.55 -3.10 7.45
CA LEU A 71 -1.46 -4.17 6.47
C LEU A 71 -2.13 -5.45 6.98
N LEU A 72 -1.97 -5.79 8.27
CA LEU A 72 -2.63 -6.95 8.86
C LEU A 72 -4.16 -6.80 8.85
N LYS A 73 -4.68 -5.61 9.10
CA LYS A 73 -6.13 -5.34 9.01
C LYS A 73 -6.63 -5.51 7.58
N ILE A 74 -5.89 -5.01 6.61
CA ILE A 74 -6.24 -5.14 5.18
C ILE A 74 -6.24 -6.61 4.78
N LEU A 75 -5.26 -7.38 5.24
CA LEU A 75 -5.21 -8.83 5.03
C LEU A 75 -6.44 -9.53 5.61
N GLU A 76 -6.84 -9.17 6.82
CA GLU A 76 -8.01 -9.78 7.46
C GLU A 76 -9.29 -9.49 6.68
N LEU A 77 -9.49 -8.24 6.23
CA LEU A 77 -10.63 -7.90 5.39
C LEU A 77 -10.62 -8.71 4.09
N SER A 78 -9.47 -8.89 3.49
CA SER A 78 -9.34 -9.56 2.20
C SER A 78 -9.76 -11.03 2.21
N ARG A 79 -9.87 -11.66 3.39
CA ARG A 79 -10.34 -13.05 3.51
C ARG A 79 -11.73 -13.25 2.93
N ASN A 80 -12.57 -12.22 2.99
CA ASN A 80 -13.95 -12.29 2.54
C ASN A 80 -14.12 -11.72 1.13
N LEU A 81 -13.04 -11.38 0.46
CA LEU A 81 -13.05 -10.76 -0.87
C LEU A 81 -12.28 -11.63 -1.86
N HIS A 82 -12.65 -11.55 -3.14
CA HIS A 82 -11.96 -12.25 -4.22
C HIS A 82 -10.90 -11.39 -4.89
N ILE A 83 -10.98 -10.09 -4.68
CA ILE A 83 -10.13 -9.08 -5.31
C ILE A 83 -8.66 -9.23 -4.91
N THR A 84 -7.76 -9.00 -5.86
CA THR A 84 -6.34 -8.82 -5.59
C THR A 84 -6.07 -7.34 -5.41
N THR A 85 -5.54 -6.95 -4.27
CA THR A 85 -5.29 -5.55 -3.91
C THR A 85 -3.80 -5.27 -3.84
N LEU A 86 -3.38 -4.16 -4.47
CA LEU A 86 -2.02 -3.65 -4.39
C LEU A 86 -2.04 -2.38 -3.55
N VAL A 87 -1.36 -2.38 -2.41
CA VAL A 87 -1.38 -1.27 -1.46
C VAL A 87 0.04 -0.86 -1.08
N GLY A 88 0.29 0.45 -1.02
CA GLY A 88 1.62 1.00 -0.78
C GLY A 88 1.89 1.32 0.70
N LEU A 89 3.07 0.95 1.18
CA LEU A 89 3.50 1.23 2.55
C LEU A 89 5.03 1.27 2.66
N PRO A 90 5.56 2.00 3.67
CA PRO A 90 6.96 1.87 4.04
C PRO A 90 7.16 0.57 4.83
N PHE A 91 8.24 -0.12 4.57
CA PHE A 91 8.56 -1.38 5.26
C PHE A 91 10.03 -1.42 5.65
N TYR A 92 10.29 -1.68 6.93
CA TYR A 92 11.65 -1.79 7.44
C TYR A 92 12.07 -3.25 7.45
N HIS A 93 13.19 -3.55 6.81
CA HIS A 93 13.69 -4.92 6.70
C HIS A 93 15.22 -4.94 6.72
N ARG A 94 15.79 -5.64 7.68
CA ARG A 94 17.24 -5.85 7.81
C ARG A 94 18.06 -4.55 7.72
N GLY A 95 17.65 -3.53 8.47
CA GLY A 95 18.33 -2.24 8.50
C GLY A 95 18.02 -1.32 7.33
N MET A 96 17.12 -1.73 6.43
CA MET A 96 16.74 -0.95 5.25
C MET A 96 15.28 -0.52 5.34
N LEU A 97 15.03 0.75 5.07
CA LEU A 97 13.67 1.25 4.90
C LEU A 97 13.32 1.19 3.42
N LEU A 98 12.29 0.42 3.10
CA LEU A 98 11.87 0.16 1.73
C LEU A 98 10.51 0.79 1.47
N ASN A 99 10.34 1.32 0.27
CA ASN A 99 9.05 1.76 -0.24
C ASN A 99 8.45 0.60 -1.02
N CYS A 100 7.38 -0.01 -0.50
CA CYS A 100 6.86 -1.27 -1.02
C CYS A 100 5.43 -1.17 -1.51
N ALA A 101 5.11 -2.04 -2.47
CA ALA A 101 3.74 -2.41 -2.82
C ALA A 101 3.46 -3.81 -2.26
N ALA A 102 2.45 -3.92 -1.43
CA ALA A 102 2.00 -5.21 -0.90
C ALA A 102 0.93 -5.79 -1.82
N VAL A 103 1.09 -7.06 -2.18
CA VAL A 103 0.12 -7.80 -2.99
C VAL A 103 -0.71 -8.68 -2.07
N VAL A 104 -1.98 -8.33 -1.92
CA VAL A 104 -2.90 -8.93 -0.94
C VAL A 104 -4.07 -9.59 -1.65
N GLN A 105 -4.37 -10.84 -1.29
CA GLN A 105 -5.53 -11.52 -1.84
C GLN A 105 -5.93 -12.67 -0.92
N ASN A 106 -7.22 -12.76 -0.63
CA ASN A 106 -7.82 -13.87 0.12
C ASN A 106 -7.11 -14.16 1.46
N GLY A 107 -6.82 -13.10 2.21
CA GLY A 107 -6.15 -13.19 3.52
C GLY A 107 -4.66 -13.49 3.46
N LYS A 108 -4.07 -13.51 2.27
CA LYS A 108 -2.66 -13.82 2.09
C LYS A 108 -1.88 -12.63 1.55
N LEU A 109 -0.69 -12.43 2.11
CA LEU A 109 0.29 -11.53 1.56
C LEU A 109 1.12 -12.31 0.54
N HIS A 110 0.89 -12.06 -0.74
CA HIS A 110 1.59 -12.76 -1.81
C HIS A 110 3.01 -12.27 -2.00
N GLY A 111 3.28 -11.05 -1.59
CA GLY A 111 4.61 -10.47 -1.63
C GLY A 111 4.62 -8.99 -1.33
N LEU A 112 5.84 -8.50 -1.04
CA LEU A 112 6.15 -7.08 -0.93
C LEU A 112 7.12 -6.76 -2.05
N VAL A 113 6.73 -5.84 -2.94
CA VAL A 113 7.56 -5.44 -4.07
C VAL A 113 8.22 -4.11 -3.73
N PRO A 114 9.53 -4.10 -3.45
CA PRO A 114 10.23 -2.86 -3.11
C PRO A 114 10.54 -2.04 -4.35
N LYS A 115 10.45 -0.72 -4.20
CA LYS A 115 10.78 0.21 -5.26
C LYS A 115 12.28 0.18 -5.55
N THR A 116 12.65 0.03 -6.80
CA THR A 116 14.04 -0.03 -7.24
C THR A 116 14.60 1.34 -7.60
N TYR A 117 13.87 2.09 -8.42
CA TYR A 117 14.31 3.39 -8.91
C TYR A 117 13.73 4.50 -8.04
N ILE A 118 14.58 5.06 -7.16
CA ILE A 118 14.18 6.05 -6.17
C ILE A 118 14.46 7.45 -6.72
N PRO A 119 13.43 8.28 -6.98
CA PRO A 119 13.65 9.64 -7.47
C PRO A 119 14.31 10.50 -6.38
N ASN A 120 15.30 11.31 -6.79
CA ASN A 120 16.05 12.19 -5.88
C ASN A 120 16.39 13.51 -6.57
N TYR A 121 15.41 14.13 -7.25
CA TYR A 121 15.57 15.39 -7.96
C TYR A 121 14.37 16.30 -7.69
N LYS A 122 14.61 17.61 -7.74
CA LYS A 122 13.59 18.64 -7.47
C LYS A 122 12.90 18.39 -6.14
N GLU A 123 11.55 18.27 -6.13
CA GLU A 123 10.75 17.96 -4.95
C GLU A 123 10.80 16.49 -4.53
N PHE A 124 11.43 15.63 -5.32
CA PHE A 124 11.52 14.20 -5.01
C PHE A 124 12.85 13.89 -4.33
N TYR A 125 12.81 13.71 -3.02
CA TYR A 125 13.99 13.43 -2.19
C TYR A 125 13.86 12.08 -1.49
N GLU A 126 13.32 11.08 -2.17
CA GLU A 126 13.03 9.78 -1.56
C GLU A 126 14.28 9.06 -1.02
N ARG A 127 15.44 9.25 -1.64
CA ARG A 127 16.68 8.62 -1.19
C ARG A 127 17.12 9.05 0.21
N ARG A 128 16.59 10.15 0.71
CA ARG A 128 16.80 10.57 2.09
C ARG A 128 16.19 9.57 3.07
N TRP A 129 15.09 8.93 2.69
CA TRP A 129 14.33 8.03 3.56
C TRP A 129 14.38 6.58 3.12
N PHE A 130 14.36 6.30 1.84
CA PHE A 130 14.20 4.95 1.30
C PHE A 130 15.45 4.42 0.63
N THR A 131 15.66 3.11 0.76
CA THR A 131 16.73 2.37 0.12
C THR A 131 16.21 1.73 -1.17
N SER A 132 17.01 1.76 -2.23
CA SER A 132 16.72 1.03 -3.46
C SER A 132 16.78 -0.48 -3.22
N SER A 133 15.96 -1.23 -3.96
CA SER A 133 15.95 -2.69 -3.89
C SER A 133 17.14 -3.36 -4.59
N THR A 134 17.97 -2.58 -5.30
CA THR A 134 19.16 -3.10 -5.99
C THR A 134 20.45 -2.86 -5.20
#